data_1439934b94c89fc37fd5fd5f8ab6e000
#
_entry.id   1439934b94c89fc37fd5fd5f8ab6e000
#
_cell.length_a   1.000
_cell.length_b   1.000
_cell.length_c   1.000
_cell.angle_alpha   90.00
_cell.angle_beta   90.00
_cell.angle_gamma   90.00
#
_symmetry.space_group_name_H-M   'P 1'
#
loop_
_entity.id
_entity.type
_entity.pdbx_description
1 polymer ?
#
loop_
_entity_poly.entity_id
_entity_poly.type
_entity_poly.pdbx_seq_one_letter_code
_entity_poly.pdbx_strand_id
1 'polypeptide(L)'
;MIQRFIELGEGYSDIYELTELIRVNKHRIHRLIRFDTTINTIEKTSLAVVFEPATLGKLMPIYICREGITNPDITPNQRYDLFHTVAEELELAIHSLSVKDSSQFEEKDLYYQYLIGILRMNRYIPHLQ
;
A
#
# COMPACT_ATOMS: atom_id res chain seq x y z
N MET A 1 13.79 0.65 -14.56
CA MET A 1 13.05 0.05 -13.41
C MET A 1 11.57 0.23 -13.65
N ILE A 2 10.79 -0.83 -13.43
CA ILE A 2 9.33 -0.79 -13.58
C ILE A 2 8.71 -0.81 -12.18
N GLN A 3 7.79 0.11 -11.91
CA GLN A 3 7.04 0.16 -10.66
C GLN A 3 5.61 -0.27 -10.97
N ARG A 4 5.11 -1.27 -10.26
CA ARG A 4 3.80 -1.84 -10.55
C ARG A 4 3.08 -2.23 -9.27
N PHE A 5 1.78 -1.88 -9.19
CA PHE A 5 0.91 -2.36 -8.14
C PHE A 5 0.45 -3.78 -8.42
N ILE A 6 0.43 -4.59 -7.37
CA ILE A 6 -0.08 -5.96 -7.41
C ILE A 6 -1.14 -6.06 -6.33
N GLU A 7 -2.40 -6.25 -6.74
CA GLU A 7 -3.49 -6.39 -5.79
C GLU A 7 -3.43 -7.76 -5.11
N LEU A 8 -3.55 -7.75 -3.80
CA LEU A 8 -3.83 -8.97 -3.06
C LEU A 8 -5.35 -9.19 -3.08
N GLY A 9 -5.79 -10.41 -2.89
CA GLY A 9 -7.17 -10.85 -3.05
C GLY A 9 -8.25 -9.90 -2.54
N GLU A 10 -9.47 -10.35 -2.35
CA GLU A 10 -10.55 -9.51 -1.86
C GLU A 10 -10.95 -9.95 -0.44
N GLY A 11 -11.22 -8.98 0.43
CA GLY A 11 -11.77 -9.22 1.75
C GLY A 11 -10.73 -9.35 2.86
N TYR A 12 -11.07 -10.14 3.85
CA TYR A 12 -10.33 -10.17 5.12
C TYR A 12 -8.95 -10.82 5.04
N SER A 13 -8.76 -11.73 4.12
CA SER A 13 -7.50 -12.48 3.99
C SER A 13 -6.37 -11.61 3.48
N ASP A 14 -6.68 -10.53 2.81
CA ASP A 14 -5.70 -9.67 2.15
C ASP A 14 -4.66 -9.12 3.11
N ILE A 15 -5.09 -8.65 4.27
CA ILE A 15 -4.19 -8.07 5.26
C ILE A 15 -3.27 -9.14 5.85
N TYR A 16 -3.78 -10.36 6.03
CA TYR A 16 -2.95 -11.47 6.49
C TYR A 16 -1.89 -11.84 5.45
N GLU A 17 -2.29 -11.87 4.18
CA GLU A 17 -1.32 -12.11 3.09
C GLU A 17 -0.28 -11.00 3.04
N LEU A 18 -0.70 -9.74 3.17
CA LEU A 18 0.19 -8.60 3.13
C LEU A 18 1.22 -8.67 4.26
N THR A 19 0.77 -8.92 5.48
CA THR A 19 1.69 -9.00 6.62
C THR A 19 2.64 -10.18 6.50
N GLU A 20 2.18 -11.30 5.94
CA GLU A 20 3.04 -12.46 5.72
C GLU A 20 4.11 -12.14 4.67
N LEU A 21 3.73 -11.48 3.57
CA LEU A 21 4.68 -11.03 2.55
C LEU A 21 5.74 -10.11 3.15
N ILE A 22 5.32 -9.21 4.03
CA ILE A 22 6.25 -8.29 4.70
C ILE A 22 7.25 -9.04 5.55
N ARG A 23 6.78 -9.99 6.36
CA ARG A 23 7.65 -10.78 7.24
C ARG A 23 8.64 -11.64 6.45
N VAL A 24 8.14 -12.33 5.41
CA VAL A 24 8.97 -13.21 4.58
C VAL A 24 10.04 -12.44 3.81
N ASN A 25 9.71 -11.20 3.39
CA ASN A 25 10.59 -10.37 2.58
C ASN A 25 11.15 -9.18 3.35
N LYS A 26 11.30 -9.27 4.66
CA LYS A 26 11.67 -8.16 5.52
C LYS A 26 12.95 -7.43 5.12
N HIS A 27 13.87 -8.10 4.44
CA HIS A 27 15.13 -7.51 4.00
C HIS A 27 15.01 -6.71 2.70
N ARG A 28 13.83 -6.74 2.07
CA ARG A 28 13.60 -6.06 0.80
C ARG A 28 12.57 -4.94 0.88
N ILE A 29 12.15 -4.58 2.08
CA ILE A 29 11.12 -3.56 2.24
C ILE A 29 11.71 -2.18 1.97
N HIS A 30 11.09 -1.46 1.04
CA HIS A 30 11.46 -0.08 0.73
C HIS A 30 10.62 0.90 1.55
N ARG A 31 9.27 0.72 1.54
CA ARG A 31 8.33 1.58 2.27
C ARG A 31 7.08 0.80 2.66
N LEU A 32 6.50 1.19 3.78
CA LEU A 32 5.14 0.81 4.15
C LEU A 32 4.25 2.04 3.94
N ILE A 33 3.14 1.87 3.22
CA ILE A 33 2.29 3.00 2.81
C ILE A 33 0.85 2.74 3.24
N ARG A 34 0.20 3.81 3.67
CA ARG A 34 -1.22 3.82 3.98
C ARG A 34 -1.87 4.91 3.12
N PHE A 35 -2.86 4.53 2.33
CA PHE A 35 -3.64 5.48 1.54
C PHE A 35 -5.02 5.63 2.19
N ASP A 36 -5.38 6.85 2.57
CA ASP A 36 -6.69 7.14 3.12
C ASP A 36 -7.55 7.83 2.07
N THR A 37 -8.80 7.40 1.95
CA THR A 37 -9.72 7.93 0.96
C THR A 37 -11.14 7.95 1.52
N THR A 38 -12.04 8.64 0.82
CA THR A 38 -13.46 8.71 1.18
C THR A 38 -14.29 8.16 0.04
N ILE A 39 -15.12 7.15 0.32
CA ILE A 39 -16.03 6.53 -0.65
C ILE A 39 -17.44 6.66 -0.10
N ASN A 40 -18.30 7.41 -0.80
CA ASN A 40 -19.70 7.62 -0.38
C ASN A 40 -19.80 8.02 1.10
N THR A 41 -19.01 9.02 1.50
CA THR A 41 -18.94 9.57 2.86
C THR A 41 -18.31 8.63 3.91
N ILE A 42 -17.88 7.44 3.49
CA ILE A 42 -17.21 6.48 4.39
C ILE A 42 -15.70 6.56 4.17
N GLU A 43 -14.96 6.74 5.28
CA GLU A 43 -13.50 6.75 5.23
C GLU A 43 -12.97 5.33 5.11
N LYS A 44 -12.16 5.09 4.08
CA LYS A 44 -11.54 3.78 3.82
C LYS A 44 -10.04 3.92 3.74
N THR A 45 -9.35 2.83 4.01
CA THR A 45 -7.89 2.80 4.00
C THR A 45 -7.38 1.62 3.17
N SER A 46 -6.36 1.91 2.36
CA SER A 46 -5.60 0.89 1.64
C SER A 46 -4.24 0.75 2.30
N LEU A 47 -3.76 -0.47 2.46
CA LEU A 47 -2.43 -0.73 3.01
C LEU A 47 -1.56 -1.34 1.93
N ALA A 48 -0.31 -0.88 1.85
CA ALA A 48 0.59 -1.30 0.79
C ALA A 48 2.02 -1.42 1.30
N VAL A 49 2.79 -2.26 0.61
CA VAL A 49 4.22 -2.39 0.84
C VAL A 49 4.96 -2.28 -0.49
N VAL A 50 6.01 -1.45 -0.50
CA VAL A 50 6.90 -1.31 -1.64
C VAL A 50 8.14 -2.13 -1.35
N PHE A 51 8.47 -3.07 -2.24
CA PHE A 51 9.68 -3.87 -2.12
C PHE A 51 10.77 -3.38 -3.05
N GLU A 52 12.01 -3.49 -2.61
CA GLU A 52 13.15 -3.31 -3.49
C GLU A 52 13.12 -4.37 -4.59
N PRO A 53 13.60 -4.06 -5.81
CA PRO A 53 13.66 -5.07 -6.86
C PRO A 53 14.51 -6.26 -6.45
N ALA A 54 14.03 -7.48 -6.76
CA ALA A 54 14.83 -8.69 -6.53
C ALA A 54 16.07 -8.70 -7.41
N THR A 55 15.94 -8.13 -8.62
CA THR A 55 17.05 -7.95 -9.54
C THR A 55 17.18 -6.46 -9.84
N LEU A 56 18.38 -5.93 -9.70
CA LEU A 56 18.63 -4.49 -9.90
C LEU A 56 18.14 -4.04 -11.29
N GLY A 57 17.41 -2.94 -11.32
CA GLY A 57 16.89 -2.35 -12.56
C GLY A 57 15.63 -3.00 -13.11
N LYS A 58 15.09 -4.00 -12.43
CA LYS A 58 13.88 -4.71 -12.85
C LYS A 58 12.64 -4.20 -12.09
N LEU A 59 11.67 -5.08 -11.86
CA LEU A 59 10.40 -4.72 -11.24
C LEU A 59 10.55 -4.33 -9.78
N MET A 60 9.97 -3.19 -9.41
CA MET A 60 9.78 -2.75 -8.04
C MET A 60 8.30 -2.96 -7.70
N PRO A 61 7.94 -4.07 -7.04
CA PRO A 61 6.53 -4.39 -6.83
C PRO A 61 5.96 -3.63 -5.65
N ILE A 62 4.70 -3.23 -5.78
CA ILE A 62 3.95 -2.56 -4.70
C ILE A 62 2.70 -3.41 -4.46
N TYR A 63 2.72 -4.21 -3.40
CA TYR A 63 1.56 -5.03 -3.03
C TYR A 63 0.56 -4.19 -2.25
N ILE A 64 -0.70 -4.29 -2.58
CA ILE A 64 -1.75 -3.45 -2.00
C ILE A 64 -3.00 -4.24 -1.66
N CYS A 65 -3.58 -3.90 -0.48
CA CYS A 65 -4.95 -4.27 -0.12
C CYS A 65 -5.80 -3.02 -0.31
N ARG A 66 -6.43 -2.91 -1.47
CA ARG A 66 -7.10 -1.70 -1.92
C ARG A 66 -8.42 -1.48 -1.17
N GLU A 67 -8.50 -0.37 -0.44
CA GLU A 67 -9.73 0.05 0.27
C GLU A 67 -10.31 -1.08 1.13
N GLY A 68 -9.43 -1.86 1.72
CA GLY A 68 -9.78 -3.11 2.39
C GLY A 68 -10.26 -2.97 3.83
N ILE A 69 -10.03 -1.82 4.47
CA ILE A 69 -10.42 -1.62 5.87
C ILE A 69 -11.03 -0.23 6.05
N THR A 70 -11.76 -0.05 7.15
CA THR A 70 -12.21 1.28 7.56
C THR A 70 -11.01 2.08 8.09
N ASN A 71 -11.10 3.40 8.05
CA ASN A 71 -10.01 4.26 8.52
C ASN A 71 -9.75 3.97 10.00
N PRO A 72 -8.53 3.50 10.37
CA PRO A 72 -8.23 3.12 11.75
C PRO A 72 -8.19 4.28 12.73
N ASP A 73 -8.03 5.51 12.24
CA ASP A 73 -8.05 6.70 13.09
C ASP A 73 -9.47 7.06 13.54
N ILE A 74 -10.48 6.57 12.81
CA ILE A 74 -11.89 6.82 13.10
C ILE A 74 -12.49 5.64 13.86
N THR A 75 -12.22 4.42 13.39
CA THR A 75 -12.76 3.18 13.96
C THR A 75 -11.63 2.21 14.24
N PRO A 76 -11.45 1.76 15.49
CA PRO A 76 -10.42 0.76 15.79
C PRO A 76 -10.57 -0.47 14.90
N ASN A 77 -9.45 -0.97 14.39
CA ASN A 77 -9.46 -2.04 13.39
C ASN A 77 -8.33 -3.04 13.66
N GLN A 78 -8.72 -4.30 13.93
CA GLN A 78 -7.74 -5.35 14.26
C GLN A 78 -6.79 -5.65 13.10
N ARG A 79 -7.25 -5.49 11.87
CA ARG A 79 -6.40 -5.73 10.70
C ARG A 79 -5.33 -4.65 10.57
N TYR A 80 -5.70 -3.40 10.83
CA TYR A 80 -4.71 -2.35 10.86
C TYR A 80 -3.71 -2.58 11.99
N ASP A 81 -4.19 -3.03 13.16
CA ASP A 81 -3.31 -3.33 14.29
C ASP A 81 -2.29 -4.39 13.92
N LEU A 82 -2.68 -5.39 13.13
CA LEU A 82 -1.77 -6.42 12.66
C LEU A 82 -0.67 -5.81 11.78
N PHE A 83 -1.04 -4.95 10.83
CA PHE A 83 -0.10 -4.26 9.96
C PHE A 83 0.84 -3.36 10.77
N HIS A 84 0.27 -2.61 11.71
CA HIS A 84 1.01 -1.71 12.59
C HIS A 84 2.00 -2.48 13.47
N THR A 85 1.58 -3.62 14.01
CA THR A 85 2.45 -4.48 14.83
C THR A 85 3.66 -4.96 14.03
N VAL A 86 3.45 -5.38 12.78
CA VAL A 86 4.56 -5.81 11.93
C VAL A 86 5.51 -4.64 11.64
N ALA A 87 4.96 -3.45 11.41
CA ALA A 87 5.78 -2.25 11.21
C ALA A 87 6.65 -1.97 12.43
N GLU A 88 6.08 -2.06 13.63
CA GLU A 88 6.83 -1.88 14.88
C GLU A 88 7.90 -2.95 15.06
N GLU A 89 7.58 -4.22 14.81
CA GLU A 89 8.56 -5.32 14.90
C GLU A 89 9.78 -5.06 14.02
N LEU A 90 9.57 -4.49 12.84
CA LEU A 90 10.61 -4.25 11.88
C LEU A 90 11.22 -2.84 11.97
N GLU A 91 10.72 -2.04 12.92
CA GLU A 91 11.17 -0.66 13.13
C GLU A 91 11.01 0.20 11.88
N LEU A 92 9.88 0.03 11.18
CA LEU A 92 9.57 0.76 9.95
C LEU A 92 8.43 1.74 10.18
N ALA A 93 8.56 2.93 9.59
CA ALA A 93 7.49 3.93 9.61
C ALA A 93 6.42 3.57 8.58
N ILE A 94 5.16 3.88 8.90
CA ILE A 94 4.05 3.80 7.95
C ILE A 94 3.80 5.21 7.44
N HIS A 95 3.93 5.41 6.12
CA HIS A 95 3.72 6.70 5.49
C HIS A 95 2.27 6.82 5.02
N SER A 96 1.56 7.84 5.52
CA SER A 96 0.14 8.03 5.22
C SER A 96 -0.06 9.12 4.18
N LEU A 97 -0.93 8.86 3.22
CA LEU A 97 -1.28 9.79 2.15
C LEU A 97 -2.78 9.80 1.95
N SER A 98 -3.36 11.00 1.73
CA SER A 98 -4.76 11.14 1.34
C SER A 98 -4.85 11.11 -0.17
N VAL A 99 -5.72 10.26 -0.72
CA VAL A 99 -5.83 10.06 -2.17
C VAL A 99 -7.29 9.98 -2.60
N LYS A 100 -7.53 10.10 -3.90
CA LYS A 100 -8.84 9.84 -4.49
C LYS A 100 -9.14 8.35 -4.44
N ASP A 101 -10.43 8.00 -4.35
CA ASP A 101 -10.82 6.59 -4.36
C ASP A 101 -10.79 6.01 -5.78
N SER A 102 -10.73 4.69 -5.86
CA SER A 102 -10.59 4.00 -7.14
C SER A 102 -11.81 4.17 -8.05
N SER A 103 -13.00 4.42 -7.47
CA SER A 103 -14.22 4.57 -8.26
C SER A 103 -14.24 5.84 -9.10
N GLN A 104 -13.32 6.80 -8.84
CA GLN A 104 -13.21 8.03 -9.64
C GLN A 104 -12.44 7.81 -10.95
N PHE A 105 -11.95 6.61 -11.19
CA PHE A 105 -11.19 6.26 -12.38
C PHE A 105 -11.95 5.22 -13.18
N GLU A 106 -11.93 5.34 -14.51
CA GLU A 106 -12.61 4.39 -15.39
C GLU A 106 -12.01 2.99 -15.31
N GLU A 107 -10.69 2.91 -15.14
CA GLU A 107 -9.97 1.65 -15.08
C GLU A 107 -9.02 1.62 -13.90
N LYS A 108 -8.81 0.44 -13.34
CA LYS A 108 -7.87 0.27 -12.21
C LYS A 108 -6.46 0.70 -12.57
N ASP A 109 -6.03 0.47 -13.80
CA ASP A 109 -4.68 0.85 -14.22
C ASP A 109 -4.47 2.35 -14.11
N LEU A 110 -5.49 3.15 -14.43
CA LEU A 110 -5.41 4.60 -14.30
C LEU A 110 -5.29 5.01 -12.84
N TYR A 111 -6.05 4.35 -11.97
CA TYR A 111 -5.97 4.58 -10.53
C TYR A 111 -4.56 4.29 -10.00
N TYR A 112 -3.99 3.16 -10.40
CA TYR A 112 -2.65 2.80 -9.93
C TYR A 112 -1.57 3.70 -10.52
N GLN A 113 -1.70 4.17 -11.74
CA GLN A 113 -0.79 5.18 -12.29
C GLN A 113 -0.86 6.48 -11.51
N TYR A 114 -2.06 6.88 -11.10
CA TYR A 114 -2.25 8.04 -10.23
C TYR A 114 -1.52 7.85 -8.90
N LEU A 115 -1.68 6.70 -8.24
CA LEU A 115 -0.99 6.42 -6.98
C LEU A 115 0.53 6.41 -7.15
N ILE A 116 1.03 5.84 -8.24
CA ILE A 116 2.47 5.87 -8.53
C ILE A 116 2.96 7.31 -8.63
N GLY A 117 2.21 8.17 -9.32
CA GLY A 117 2.54 9.59 -9.40
C GLY A 117 2.59 10.26 -8.03
N ILE A 118 1.62 9.97 -7.17
CA ILE A 118 1.58 10.50 -5.80
C ILE A 118 2.81 10.03 -5.01
N LEU A 119 3.16 8.75 -5.12
CA LEU A 119 4.32 8.20 -4.41
C LEU A 119 5.64 8.84 -4.88
N ARG A 120 5.78 9.07 -6.19
CA ARG A 120 6.96 9.74 -6.74
C ARG A 120 7.04 11.19 -6.29
N MET A 121 5.93 11.91 -6.29
CA MET A 121 5.88 13.30 -5.84
C MET A 121 6.31 13.45 -4.38
N ASN A 122 6.00 12.48 -3.56
CA ASN A 122 6.36 12.46 -2.15
C ASN A 122 7.72 11.80 -1.90
N ARG A 123 8.42 11.37 -2.95
CA ARG A 123 9.73 10.72 -2.89
C ARG A 123 9.72 9.41 -2.10
N TYR A 124 8.58 8.75 -2.06
CA TYR A 124 8.46 7.43 -1.41
C TYR A 124 8.90 6.31 -2.35
N ILE A 125 8.91 6.56 -3.65
CA ILE A 125 9.53 5.70 -4.66
C ILE A 125 10.34 6.57 -5.62
N PRO A 126 11.38 6.01 -6.27
CA PRO A 126 12.18 6.80 -7.19
C PRO A 126 11.42 7.12 -8.48
N HIS A 127 11.80 8.25 -9.11
CA HIS A 127 11.29 8.58 -10.42
C HIS A 127 11.86 7.62 -11.47
N LEU A 128 11.10 7.36 -12.53
CA LEU A 128 11.61 6.62 -13.68
C LEU A 128 12.62 7.49 -14.42
N GLN A 129 13.67 6.85 -14.89
CA GLN A 129 14.68 7.50 -15.69
C GLN A 129 14.64 6.96 -17.10
#